data_8f7615c850ff16d04f7f7e6499abc32d
#
_entry.id   8f7615c850ff16d04f7f7e6499abc32d
#
_cell.length_a   1.000
_cell.length_b   1.000
_cell.length_c   1.000
_cell.angle_alpha   90.00
_cell.angle_beta   90.00
_cell.angle_gamma   90.00
#
_symmetry.space_group_name_H-M   'P 1'
#
loop_
_entity.id
_entity.type
_entity.pdbx_description
1 polymer ?
#
loop_
_entity_poly.entity_id
_entity_poly.type
_entity_poly.pdbx_seq_one_letter_code
_entity_poly.pdbx_strand_id
1 'polypeptide(L)'
;KGGTKMIEFDVEKIHIPLKQHVGGPCQAIVNVGDHVKRGQLIAVPAGLGANIHASLSGVVEEITEMDIVVKLDKEQTDDYVRLEKTDDYLQKIKDAGIVGVGGAGFPTGIKFSTKIPGGYVIANAAECEPILGHNVKFMEEHPEVVVRGLKYIMELTDAKEGYIAIK
;
A
#
# COMPACT_ATOMS: atom_id res chain seq x y z
N LYS A 1 12.76 -22.50 -18.91
CA LYS A 1 11.84 -22.33 -17.75
C LYS A 1 12.69 -22.18 -16.51
N GLY A 2 13.17 -20.98 -16.21
CA GLY A 2 13.87 -20.66 -14.97
C GLY A 2 12.83 -20.15 -13.97
N GLY A 3 12.37 -21.01 -13.07
CA GLY A 3 11.59 -20.57 -11.94
C GLY A 3 12.49 -19.74 -11.00
N THR A 4 12.07 -18.54 -10.67
CA THR A 4 12.74 -17.72 -9.66
C THR A 4 12.60 -18.46 -8.33
N LYS A 5 13.71 -18.91 -7.76
CA LYS A 5 13.74 -19.55 -6.44
C LYS A 5 13.52 -18.43 -5.43
N MET A 6 12.42 -18.49 -4.68
CA MET A 6 12.24 -17.61 -3.51
C MET A 6 13.30 -17.96 -2.47
N ILE A 7 13.96 -16.94 -1.94
CA ILE A 7 14.90 -17.07 -0.82
C ILE A 7 14.11 -16.71 0.43
N GLU A 8 13.98 -17.64 1.34
CA GLU A 8 13.40 -17.41 2.66
C GLU A 8 14.53 -17.01 3.62
N PHE A 9 14.29 -15.94 4.37
CA PHE A 9 15.19 -15.47 5.42
C PHE A 9 14.53 -15.70 6.77
N ASP A 10 15.25 -16.31 7.69
CA ASP A 10 14.88 -16.35 9.09
C ASP A 10 15.37 -15.03 9.73
N VAL A 11 14.42 -14.16 10.07
CA VAL A 11 14.73 -12.84 10.66
C VAL A 11 14.10 -12.72 12.04
N GLU A 12 14.87 -12.23 13.00
CA GLU A 12 14.40 -12.02 14.38
C GLU A 12 13.70 -10.68 14.56
N LYS A 13 14.03 -9.70 13.73
CA LYS A 13 13.44 -8.36 13.79
C LYS A 13 13.32 -7.70 12.41
N ILE A 14 12.39 -6.80 12.32
CA ILE A 14 12.15 -5.98 11.12
C ILE A 14 12.21 -4.50 11.47
N HIS A 15 12.66 -3.69 10.51
CA HIS A 15 12.63 -2.25 10.54
C HIS A 15 11.50 -1.77 9.63
N ILE A 16 10.57 -1.01 10.16
CA ILE A 16 9.44 -0.43 9.42
C ILE A 16 9.71 1.07 9.27
N PRO A 17 10.15 1.53 8.09
CA PRO A 17 10.47 2.94 7.89
C PRO A 17 9.25 3.83 8.11
N LEU A 18 9.43 4.96 8.80
CA LEU A 18 8.39 5.96 8.98
C LEU A 18 8.18 6.84 7.73
N LYS A 19 9.12 6.79 6.78
CA LYS A 19 9.01 7.47 5.48
C LYS A 19 8.99 6.46 4.34
N GLN A 20 7.78 6.06 3.92
CA GLN A 20 7.56 5.12 2.81
C GLN A 20 6.88 5.78 1.60
N HIS A 21 6.66 7.09 1.62
CA HIS A 21 5.88 7.81 0.63
C HIS A 21 6.35 9.27 0.48
N VAL A 22 5.82 9.94 -0.53
CA VAL A 22 5.97 11.39 -0.71
C VAL A 22 5.36 12.12 0.50
N GLY A 23 6.00 13.20 0.92
CA GLY A 23 5.64 13.96 2.12
C GLY A 23 6.64 13.74 3.25
N GLY A 24 6.26 14.10 4.45
CA GLY A 24 7.07 13.92 5.67
C GLY A 24 7.01 12.48 6.20
N PRO A 25 7.87 12.13 7.15
CA PRO A 25 7.75 10.87 7.88
C PRO A 25 6.45 10.82 8.68
N CYS A 26 5.91 9.61 8.86
CA CYS A 26 4.80 9.37 9.75
C CYS A 26 5.22 9.48 11.22
N GLN A 27 4.26 9.74 12.08
CA GLN A 27 4.43 9.71 13.53
C GLN A 27 3.97 8.36 14.05
N ALA A 28 4.82 7.69 14.83
CA ALA A 28 4.45 6.46 15.52
C ALA A 28 3.30 6.73 16.50
N ILE A 29 2.32 5.83 16.54
CA ILE A 29 1.19 5.85 17.48
C ILE A 29 1.24 4.68 18.46
N VAL A 30 2.33 3.94 18.45
CA VAL A 30 2.66 2.84 19.37
C VAL A 30 3.85 3.23 20.22
N ASN A 31 4.09 2.50 21.32
CA ASN A 31 5.19 2.72 22.24
C ASN A 31 6.14 1.54 22.24
N VAL A 32 7.37 1.77 22.68
CA VAL A 32 8.32 0.68 22.96
C VAL A 32 7.73 -0.23 24.03
N GLY A 33 7.77 -1.53 23.79
CA GLY A 33 7.17 -2.57 24.62
C GLY A 33 5.76 -2.98 24.19
N ASP A 34 5.08 -2.24 23.32
CA ASP A 34 3.76 -2.63 22.80
C ASP A 34 3.89 -3.88 21.91
N HIS A 35 2.97 -4.84 22.10
CA HIS A 35 2.81 -5.95 21.17
C HIS A 35 1.89 -5.51 20.02
N VAL A 36 2.39 -5.57 18.79
CA VAL A 36 1.65 -5.24 17.57
C VAL A 36 1.31 -6.51 16.78
N LYS A 37 0.14 -6.51 16.14
CA LYS A 37 -0.31 -7.60 15.28
C LYS A 37 -0.11 -7.23 13.82
N ARG A 38 0.13 -8.21 12.96
CA ARG A 38 0.12 -8.03 11.50
C ARG A 38 -1.11 -7.26 11.05
N GLY A 39 -0.94 -6.24 10.23
CA GLY A 39 -2.01 -5.34 9.75
C GLY A 39 -2.45 -4.26 10.73
N GLN A 40 -1.93 -4.22 11.95
CA GLN A 40 -2.24 -3.17 12.92
C GLN A 40 -1.66 -1.83 12.47
N LEU A 41 -2.44 -0.76 12.55
CA LEU A 41 -1.98 0.61 12.34
C LEU A 41 -0.96 0.98 13.42
N ILE A 42 0.24 1.40 13.01
CA ILE A 42 1.36 1.71 13.92
C ILE A 42 1.91 3.12 13.75
N ALA A 43 1.67 3.76 12.59
CA ALA A 43 2.05 5.15 12.40
C ALA A 43 1.08 5.86 11.44
N VAL A 44 0.90 7.17 11.64
CA VAL A 44 0.01 8.03 10.86
C VAL A 44 0.75 9.24 10.32
N PRO A 45 0.38 9.76 9.15
CA PRO A 45 1.02 10.94 8.59
C PRO A 45 0.59 12.21 9.35
N ALA A 46 1.54 13.11 9.60
CA ALA A 46 1.25 14.43 10.15
C ALA A 46 0.68 15.41 9.12
N GLY A 47 0.73 15.07 7.84
CA GLY A 47 0.27 15.88 6.71
C GLY A 47 0.09 15.04 5.46
N LEU A 48 0.72 15.44 4.33
CA LEU A 48 0.72 14.61 3.13
C LEU A 48 1.41 13.28 3.41
N GLY A 49 0.67 12.18 3.28
CA GLY A 49 1.20 10.85 3.57
C GLY A 49 0.12 9.77 3.57
N ALA A 50 0.48 8.60 4.02
CA ALA A 50 -0.38 7.43 4.14
C ALA A 50 -0.09 6.66 5.43
N ASN A 51 -1.08 5.97 5.95
CA ASN A 51 -0.97 5.12 7.14
C ASN A 51 0.08 4.02 6.97
N ILE A 52 0.77 3.69 8.04
CA ILE A 52 1.74 2.59 8.08
C ILE A 52 1.25 1.53 9.06
N HIS A 53 1.29 0.28 8.60
CA HIS A 53 0.83 -0.88 9.36
C HIS A 53 1.98 -1.84 9.64
N ALA A 54 1.87 -2.59 10.73
CA ALA A 54 2.81 -3.66 11.05
C ALA A 54 2.69 -4.77 9.99
N SER A 55 3.81 -5.12 9.36
CA SER A 55 3.85 -6.18 8.34
C SER A 55 3.83 -7.58 8.94
N LEU A 56 4.32 -7.73 10.18
CA LEU A 56 4.34 -8.97 10.96
C LEU A 56 4.02 -8.67 12.42
N SER A 57 3.66 -9.71 13.19
CA SER A 57 3.37 -9.59 14.62
C SER A 57 4.66 -9.65 15.45
N GLY A 58 4.69 -8.88 16.54
CA GLY A 58 5.83 -8.85 17.44
C GLY A 58 5.77 -7.72 18.45
N VAL A 59 6.86 -7.50 19.16
CA VAL A 59 6.99 -6.45 20.18
C VAL A 59 7.82 -5.29 19.63
N VAL A 60 7.33 -4.07 19.78
CA VAL A 60 8.08 -2.86 19.45
C VAL A 60 9.30 -2.77 20.36
N GLU A 61 10.49 -2.94 19.79
CA GLU A 61 11.75 -2.93 20.53
C GLU A 61 12.34 -1.53 20.62
N GLU A 62 12.19 -0.75 19.53
CA GLU A 62 12.74 0.61 19.42
C GLU A 62 11.89 1.47 18.49
N ILE A 63 11.84 2.76 18.74
CA ILE A 63 11.28 3.77 17.85
C ILE A 63 12.32 4.87 17.66
N THR A 64 12.76 5.05 16.43
CA THR A 64 13.70 6.10 16.03
C THR A 64 13.00 7.21 15.24
N GLU A 65 13.73 8.23 14.84
CA GLU A 65 13.20 9.23 13.90
C GLU A 65 12.94 8.66 12.49
N MET A 66 13.55 7.51 12.17
CA MET A 66 13.50 6.92 10.83
C MET A 66 12.59 5.71 10.73
N ASP A 67 12.50 4.89 11.77
CA ASP A 67 11.80 3.60 11.74
C ASP A 67 11.24 3.15 13.09
N ILE A 68 10.35 2.18 13.03
CA ILE A 68 9.89 1.38 14.15
C ILE A 68 10.53 0.00 14.02
N VAL A 69 11.28 -0.42 15.03
CA VAL A 69 11.90 -1.74 15.10
C VAL A 69 10.97 -2.69 15.84
N VAL A 70 10.60 -3.79 15.20
CA VAL A 70 9.73 -4.81 15.79
C VAL A 70 10.51 -6.12 15.91
N LYS A 71 10.65 -6.61 17.14
CA LYS A 71 11.13 -7.95 17.41
C LYS A 71 10.01 -8.93 17.19
N LEU A 72 10.20 -9.84 16.23
CA LEU A 72 9.15 -10.73 15.74
C LEU A 72 8.78 -11.80 16.77
N ASP A 73 7.50 -12.16 16.78
CA ASP A 73 7.05 -13.37 17.46
C ASP A 73 7.68 -14.60 16.77
N LYS A 74 8.00 -15.62 17.56
CA LYS A 74 8.60 -16.86 17.03
C LYS A 74 7.69 -17.58 16.05
N GLU A 75 6.38 -17.51 16.29
CA GLU A 75 5.36 -18.08 15.42
C GLU A 75 4.53 -16.94 14.81
N GLN A 76 4.54 -16.87 13.47
CA GLN A 76 3.73 -15.94 12.72
C GLN A 76 2.49 -16.67 12.19
N THR A 77 1.33 -16.04 12.27
CA THR A 77 0.09 -16.54 11.71
C THR A 77 -0.30 -15.77 10.47
N ASP A 78 -1.17 -16.34 9.65
CA ASP A 78 -1.77 -15.63 8.51
C ASP A 78 -2.88 -14.65 8.94
N ASP A 79 -3.25 -14.66 10.21
CA ASP A 79 -4.21 -13.72 10.76
C ASP A 79 -3.65 -12.29 10.76
N TYR A 80 -4.53 -11.35 10.46
CA TYR A 80 -4.19 -9.92 10.47
C TYR A 80 -5.34 -9.06 10.96
N VAL A 81 -5.01 -7.89 11.48
CA VAL A 81 -6.00 -6.87 11.84
C VAL A 81 -6.66 -6.36 10.56
N ARG A 82 -7.97 -6.53 10.48
CA ARG A 82 -8.76 -6.06 9.33
C ARG A 82 -9.15 -4.61 9.55
N LEU A 83 -9.23 -3.88 8.44
CA LEU A 83 -9.80 -2.53 8.44
C LEU A 83 -11.27 -2.57 8.86
N GLU A 84 -11.73 -1.51 9.48
CA GLU A 84 -13.14 -1.33 9.78
C GLU A 84 -13.99 -1.37 8.51
N LYS A 85 -15.19 -1.94 8.64
CA LYS A 85 -16.12 -2.00 7.51
C LYS A 85 -16.72 -0.61 7.29
N THR A 86 -16.57 -0.11 6.08
CA THR A 86 -17.21 1.13 5.62
C THR A 86 -17.62 0.96 4.17
N ASP A 87 -18.63 1.67 3.71
CA ASP A 87 -19.02 1.72 2.30
C ASP A 87 -18.28 2.84 1.55
N ASP A 88 -17.57 3.70 2.27
CA ASP A 88 -16.73 4.74 1.68
C ASP A 88 -15.40 4.14 1.17
N TYR A 89 -15.29 3.96 -0.15
CA TYR A 89 -14.08 3.44 -0.79
C TYR A 89 -12.88 4.35 -0.63
N LEU A 90 -13.08 5.68 -0.59
CA LEU A 90 -11.97 6.61 -0.39
C LEU A 90 -11.40 6.48 1.02
N GLN A 91 -12.27 6.32 2.02
CA GLN A 91 -11.85 6.07 3.39
C GLN A 91 -11.11 4.74 3.52
N LYS A 92 -11.61 3.66 2.88
CA LYS A 92 -10.90 2.36 2.84
C LYS A 92 -9.49 2.48 2.29
N ILE A 93 -9.31 3.24 1.20
CA ILE A 93 -8.01 3.46 0.57
C ILE A 93 -7.07 4.21 1.52
N LYS A 94 -7.58 5.23 2.22
CA LYS A 94 -6.81 5.99 3.22
C LYS A 94 -6.43 5.14 4.42
N ASP A 95 -7.38 4.40 4.97
CA ASP A 95 -7.16 3.54 6.13
C ASP A 95 -6.17 2.42 5.82
N ALA A 96 -6.23 1.86 4.61
CA ALA A 96 -5.29 0.86 4.14
C ALA A 96 -3.87 1.39 3.86
N GLY A 97 -3.66 2.69 3.87
CA GLY A 97 -2.36 3.29 3.62
C GLY A 97 -1.83 3.07 2.21
N ILE A 98 -2.72 2.98 1.20
CA ILE A 98 -2.34 2.66 -0.18
C ILE A 98 -1.58 3.82 -0.80
N VAL A 99 -0.42 3.51 -1.36
CA VAL A 99 0.44 4.45 -2.10
C VAL A 99 0.77 3.90 -3.50
N GLY A 100 1.22 4.78 -4.39
CA GLY A 100 1.68 4.39 -5.72
C GLY A 100 2.96 3.55 -5.64
N VAL A 101 2.89 2.30 -6.09
CA VAL A 101 4.03 1.38 -6.15
C VAL A 101 4.81 1.60 -7.44
N GLY A 102 6.13 1.52 -7.38
CA GLY A 102 7.02 1.71 -8.53
C GLY A 102 7.37 3.18 -8.85
N GLY A 103 7.01 4.12 -7.98
CA GLY A 103 7.32 5.54 -8.13
C GLY A 103 7.64 6.19 -6.78
N ALA A 104 7.28 7.47 -6.63
CA ALA A 104 7.55 8.25 -5.42
C ALA A 104 6.65 7.88 -4.21
N GLY A 105 5.79 6.87 -4.33
CA GLY A 105 4.88 6.50 -3.26
C GLY A 105 3.80 7.56 -2.99
N PHE A 106 3.18 8.13 -4.03
CA PHE A 106 2.15 9.14 -3.80
C PHE A 106 0.91 8.53 -3.14
N PRO A 107 0.38 9.13 -2.05
CA PRO A 107 -0.78 8.60 -1.33
C PRO A 107 -2.02 8.53 -2.20
N THR A 108 -2.51 7.33 -2.45
CA THR A 108 -3.62 7.05 -3.39
C THR A 108 -4.92 7.68 -2.93
N GLY A 109 -5.20 7.69 -1.62
CA GLY A 109 -6.38 8.32 -1.06
C GLY A 109 -6.42 9.84 -1.27
N ILE A 110 -5.28 10.50 -1.32
CA ILE A 110 -5.19 11.93 -1.64
C ILE A 110 -5.38 12.14 -3.15
N LYS A 111 -4.73 11.31 -3.97
CA LYS A 111 -4.86 11.39 -5.42
C LYS A 111 -6.31 11.28 -5.89
N PHE A 112 -7.07 10.36 -5.32
CA PHE A 112 -8.45 10.09 -5.75
C PHE A 112 -9.51 10.88 -4.97
N SER A 113 -9.14 11.76 -4.04
CA SER A 113 -10.07 12.71 -3.42
C SER A 113 -10.44 13.87 -4.36
N THR A 114 -9.70 14.07 -5.44
CA THR A 114 -9.99 15.13 -6.43
C THR A 114 -11.11 14.69 -7.35
N LYS A 115 -12.15 15.53 -7.45
CA LYS A 115 -13.27 15.31 -8.37
C LYS A 115 -12.97 15.90 -9.74
N ILE A 116 -13.29 15.16 -10.79
CA ILE A 116 -13.08 15.53 -12.19
C ILE A 116 -14.36 15.26 -13.02
N PRO A 117 -15.50 15.88 -12.67
CA PRO A 117 -16.76 15.63 -13.36
C PRO A 117 -16.64 15.90 -14.86
N GLY A 118 -17.05 14.94 -15.68
CA GLY A 118 -16.89 15.00 -17.13
C GLY A 118 -15.47 14.74 -17.65
N GLY A 119 -14.51 14.53 -16.76
CA GLY A 119 -13.12 14.22 -17.10
C GLY A 119 -12.88 12.75 -17.39
N TYR A 120 -11.60 12.41 -17.54
CA TYR A 120 -11.14 11.07 -17.92
C TYR A 120 -10.16 10.52 -16.87
N VAL A 121 -10.24 9.21 -16.61
CA VAL A 121 -9.23 8.46 -15.87
C VAL A 121 -8.46 7.57 -16.84
N ILE A 122 -7.15 7.65 -16.82
CA ILE A 122 -6.29 6.81 -17.64
C ILE A 122 -5.42 5.94 -16.71
N ALA A 123 -5.64 4.64 -16.78
CA ALA A 123 -4.74 3.66 -16.18
C ALA A 123 -3.55 3.47 -17.14
N ASN A 124 -2.40 4.01 -16.78
CA ASN A 124 -1.17 3.81 -17.55
C ASN A 124 -0.61 2.42 -17.29
N ALA A 125 -0.85 1.52 -18.22
CA ALA A 125 -0.36 0.14 -18.22
C ALA A 125 0.78 -0.07 -19.22
N ALA A 126 1.40 0.99 -19.71
CA ALA A 126 2.58 0.90 -20.56
C ALA A 126 3.79 0.47 -19.74
N GLU A 127 4.45 -0.62 -20.14
CA GLU A 127 5.69 -1.09 -19.53
C GLU A 127 6.87 -0.27 -20.06
N CYS A 128 7.59 0.38 -19.14
CA CYS A 128 8.73 1.25 -19.50
C CYS A 128 10.07 0.53 -19.45
N GLU A 129 10.16 -0.58 -18.71
CA GLU A 129 11.40 -1.35 -18.55
C GLU A 129 11.45 -2.53 -19.51
N PRO A 130 12.45 -2.64 -20.37
CA PRO A 130 12.48 -3.63 -21.46
C PRO A 130 12.41 -5.11 -21.02
N ILE A 131 12.79 -5.41 -19.78
CA ILE A 131 12.87 -6.79 -19.26
C ILE A 131 11.75 -7.09 -18.27
N LEU A 132 11.07 -6.05 -17.75
CA LEU A 132 9.99 -6.20 -16.79
C LEU A 132 8.66 -6.37 -17.53
N GLY A 133 8.04 -7.52 -17.39
CA GLY A 133 6.71 -7.82 -17.95
C GLY A 133 5.65 -8.11 -16.89
N HIS A 134 5.90 -7.75 -15.63
CA HIS A 134 5.02 -8.12 -14.51
C HIS A 134 3.64 -7.45 -14.59
N ASN A 135 3.55 -6.21 -15.08
CA ASN A 135 2.27 -5.51 -15.25
C ASN A 135 1.46 -6.16 -16.38
N VAL A 136 2.08 -6.45 -17.51
CA VAL A 136 1.43 -7.13 -18.65
C VAL A 136 0.93 -8.50 -18.20
N LYS A 137 1.78 -9.29 -17.55
CA LYS A 137 1.40 -10.60 -17.03
C LYS A 137 0.23 -10.52 -16.04
N PHE A 138 0.24 -9.57 -15.12
CA PHE A 138 -0.86 -9.37 -14.17
C PHE A 138 -2.17 -9.01 -14.89
N MET A 139 -2.11 -8.16 -15.92
CA MET A 139 -3.29 -7.80 -16.71
C MET A 139 -3.84 -8.97 -17.52
N GLU A 140 -2.97 -9.84 -18.04
CA GLU A 140 -3.36 -11.05 -18.76
C GLU A 140 -4.01 -12.08 -17.84
N GLU A 141 -3.46 -12.26 -16.64
CA GLU A 141 -3.96 -13.23 -15.66
C GLU A 141 -5.20 -12.74 -14.89
N HIS A 142 -5.34 -11.41 -14.69
CA HIS A 142 -6.36 -10.79 -13.84
C HIS A 142 -7.01 -9.53 -14.45
N PRO A 143 -7.49 -9.57 -15.71
CA PRO A 143 -8.04 -8.40 -16.38
C PRO A 143 -9.24 -7.79 -15.65
N GLU A 144 -10.06 -8.64 -15.02
CA GLU A 144 -11.23 -8.21 -14.25
C GLU A 144 -10.88 -7.35 -13.02
N VAL A 145 -9.71 -7.60 -12.40
CA VAL A 145 -9.24 -6.82 -11.26
C VAL A 145 -8.86 -5.41 -11.70
N VAL A 146 -8.16 -5.29 -12.83
CA VAL A 146 -7.74 -4.02 -13.40
C VAL A 146 -8.94 -3.17 -13.82
N VAL A 147 -9.89 -3.77 -14.54
CA VAL A 147 -11.13 -3.08 -14.98
C VAL A 147 -11.97 -2.65 -13.78
N ARG A 148 -12.10 -3.49 -12.76
CA ARG A 148 -12.83 -3.16 -11.53
C ARG A 148 -12.15 -2.02 -10.77
N GLY A 149 -10.81 -2.04 -10.67
CA GLY A 149 -10.04 -0.94 -10.08
C GLY A 149 -10.28 0.39 -10.79
N LEU A 150 -10.26 0.39 -12.13
CA LEU A 150 -10.55 1.58 -12.93
C LEU A 150 -11.97 2.12 -12.67
N LYS A 151 -12.98 1.24 -12.57
CA LYS A 151 -14.36 1.64 -12.24
C LYS A 151 -14.46 2.32 -10.88
N TYR A 152 -13.80 1.78 -9.84
CA TYR A 152 -13.76 2.42 -8.53
C TYR A 152 -13.13 3.82 -8.57
N ILE A 153 -12.06 3.99 -9.35
CA ILE A 153 -11.43 5.30 -9.50
C ILE A 153 -12.37 6.27 -10.22
N MET A 154 -13.09 5.83 -11.26
CA MET A 154 -14.09 6.65 -11.94
C MET A 154 -15.21 7.09 -10.99
N GLU A 155 -15.74 6.20 -10.17
CA GLU A 155 -16.75 6.51 -9.15
C GLU A 155 -16.21 7.50 -8.11
N LEU A 156 -14.99 7.28 -7.61
CA LEU A 156 -14.35 8.16 -6.64
C LEU A 156 -14.09 9.57 -7.16
N THR A 157 -13.79 9.70 -8.44
CA THR A 157 -13.42 10.98 -9.07
C THR A 157 -14.54 11.65 -9.85
N ASP A 158 -15.72 11.03 -9.97
CA ASP A 158 -16.83 11.46 -10.83
C ASP A 158 -16.42 11.57 -12.32
N ALA A 159 -15.45 10.78 -12.75
CA ALA A 159 -14.98 10.76 -14.12
C ALA A 159 -16.03 10.17 -15.07
N LYS A 160 -16.16 10.76 -16.26
CA LYS A 160 -17.11 10.31 -17.27
C LYS A 160 -16.66 9.02 -17.96
N GLU A 161 -15.38 8.91 -18.25
CA GLU A 161 -14.82 7.80 -19.01
C GLU A 161 -13.49 7.33 -18.41
N GLY A 162 -13.17 6.05 -18.58
CA GLY A 162 -11.94 5.44 -18.15
C GLY A 162 -11.26 4.68 -19.29
N TYR A 163 -9.95 4.82 -19.38
CA TYR A 163 -9.11 4.17 -20.40
C TYR A 163 -7.97 3.40 -19.76
N ILE A 164 -7.58 2.32 -20.43
CA ILE A 164 -6.36 1.58 -20.09
C ILE A 164 -5.40 1.74 -21.27
N ALA A 165 -4.29 2.45 -21.06
CA ALA A 165 -3.27 2.66 -22.07
C ALA A 165 -2.22 1.54 -21.97
N ILE A 166 -2.17 0.68 -22.98
CA ILE A 166 -1.26 -0.47 -23.07
C ILE A 166 -0.30 -0.23 -24.24
N LYS A 167 0.98 -0.59 -24.06
CA LYS A 167 2.00 -0.53 -25.11
C LYS A 167 2.33 -1.93 -25.57
#